data_659b68185ee2ab4b8db80b5f05b01302
#
_entry.id   659b68185ee2ab4b8db80b5f05b01302
#
_cell.length_a   1.000
_cell.length_b   1.000
_cell.length_c   1.000
_cell.angle_alpha   90.00
_cell.angle_beta   90.00
_cell.angle_gamma   90.00
#
_symmetry.space_group_name_H-M   'P 1'
#
loop_
_entity.id
_entity.type
_entity.pdbx_description
1 polymer ?
#
loop_
_entity_poly.entity_id
_entity_poly.type
_entity_poly.pdbx_seq_one_letter_code
_entity_poly.pdbx_strand_id
1 'polypeptide(L)'
;MENKKIKVVWVCHLSNEEIRKELKFRDSSSNRGRKDYSKWNTNAIYEFKKFNDVELHVISPHIGISDKVQEFTKDGIYYHFFRSEDDNLVFRIKRRLFKGKYETPEYKTNTKIILSIVNRIKPDLIHLIGAENPYYSISALSMPKDTPLVVALQTLMIDPDFFKNYPISKKNYEYKSGIERKILERTEYISCRSKKFIEILKKEISPNTTILDLPLVVGETINMHAAIKEYSFVYFAANISKAADYAIEAFAIVNKKHPETTMRVVGGYALEFKKQLDDRLTELKIADKVTFSGSLPTHDDVINEIRKAKFAVLPLKIDLISGTVREAMANGLPTVTTITPATPLLNEKRESVMLSDKGNFEAMANNMCCLYENDEIAKKMQANAYETVKEKYDNETIAQLWRDAYHAVLKKEEYGTPIPDTISR
;
A
#
# COMPACT_ATOMS: atom_id res chain seq x y z
N MET A 1 -2.90 7.96 39.25
CA MET A 1 -2.40 8.93 38.25
C MET A 1 -2.91 8.44 36.91
N GLU A 2 -3.78 9.18 36.24
CA GLU A 2 -4.15 8.86 34.87
C GLU A 2 -2.86 8.96 34.02
N ASN A 3 -2.48 7.85 33.39
CA ASN A 3 -1.34 7.87 32.47
C ASN A 3 -1.67 8.86 31.34
N LYS A 4 -0.92 9.96 31.26
CA LYS A 4 -1.06 10.95 30.20
C LYS A 4 -0.97 10.23 28.84
N LYS A 5 -2.05 10.32 28.05
CA LYS A 5 -2.04 9.77 26.68
C LYS A 5 -1.02 10.50 25.82
N ILE A 6 -0.28 9.78 25.01
CA ILE A 6 0.55 10.38 23.97
C ILE A 6 -0.33 10.83 22.80
N LYS A 7 -0.09 12.04 22.30
CA LYS A 7 -0.78 12.58 21.12
C LYS A 7 0.00 12.24 19.84
N VAL A 8 -0.59 11.43 19.00
CA VAL A 8 0.02 11.01 17.73
C VAL A 8 -0.78 11.56 16.57
N VAL A 9 -0.12 12.23 15.63
CA VAL A 9 -0.72 12.67 14.38
C VAL A 9 -0.27 11.76 13.25
N TRP A 10 -1.21 11.13 12.56
CA TRP A 10 -0.96 10.47 11.29
C TRP A 10 -1.25 11.43 10.14
N VAL A 11 -0.31 11.60 9.24
CA VAL A 11 -0.50 12.28 7.96
C VAL A 11 -0.46 11.23 6.87
N CYS A 12 -1.61 10.94 6.29
CA CYS A 12 -1.77 9.81 5.37
C CYS A 12 -2.91 10.04 4.39
N HIS A 13 -3.05 9.11 3.46
CA HIS A 13 -4.17 9.03 2.53
C HIS A 13 -5.19 7.99 3.02
N LEU A 14 -6.46 8.38 3.14
CA LEU A 14 -7.51 7.52 3.72
C LEU A 14 -8.87 7.81 3.09
N SER A 15 -9.61 6.78 2.70
CA SER A 15 -11.05 6.81 2.47
C SER A 15 -11.66 5.43 2.62
N ASN A 16 -12.75 5.35 3.32
CA ASN A 16 -13.62 4.17 3.39
C ASN A 16 -15.08 4.60 3.52
N GLU A 17 -15.99 3.65 3.41
CA GLU A 17 -17.44 3.93 3.44
C GLU A 17 -17.88 4.58 4.75
N GLU A 18 -17.37 4.12 5.91
CA GLU A 18 -17.72 4.66 7.22
C GLU A 18 -17.29 6.12 7.39
N ILE A 19 -16.08 6.45 6.94
CA ILE A 19 -15.58 7.82 6.94
C ILE A 19 -16.41 8.71 6.02
N ARG A 20 -16.76 8.21 4.83
CA ARG A 20 -17.56 8.99 3.87
C ARG A 20 -18.97 9.31 4.35
N LYS A 21 -19.54 8.50 5.24
CA LYS A 21 -20.85 8.80 5.89
C LYS A 21 -20.79 10.04 6.80
N GLU A 22 -19.62 10.33 7.37
CA GLU A 22 -19.39 11.50 8.22
C GLU A 22 -19.05 12.77 7.40
N LEU A 23 -18.63 12.64 6.14
CA LEU A 23 -18.18 13.73 5.30
C LEU A 23 -19.34 14.33 4.48
N LYS A 24 -19.35 15.67 4.39
CA LYS A 24 -20.26 16.41 3.50
C LYS A 24 -19.60 16.62 2.14
N PHE A 25 -20.27 16.24 1.07
CA PHE A 25 -19.78 16.35 -0.29
C PHE A 25 -20.48 17.49 -1.05
N ARG A 26 -19.77 18.12 -1.99
CA ARG A 26 -20.30 19.23 -2.83
C ARG A 26 -21.38 18.79 -3.81
N ASP A 27 -21.27 17.55 -4.27
CA ASP A 27 -22.13 16.99 -5.30
C ASP A 27 -22.49 15.53 -4.96
N SER A 28 -23.76 15.26 -4.82
CA SER A 28 -24.28 13.93 -4.49
C SER A 28 -24.14 12.94 -5.67
N SER A 29 -24.04 13.43 -6.91
CA SER A 29 -23.91 12.62 -8.13
C SER A 29 -22.45 12.29 -8.50
N SER A 30 -21.47 13.00 -7.93
CA SER A 30 -20.07 12.80 -8.21
C SER A 30 -19.54 11.52 -7.58
N ASN A 31 -19.15 10.55 -8.40
CA ASN A 31 -18.42 9.34 -7.97
C ASN A 31 -16.96 9.65 -7.55
N ARG A 32 -16.55 10.91 -7.55
CA ARG A 32 -15.23 11.34 -7.16
C ARG A 32 -15.08 11.30 -5.64
N GLY A 33 -14.06 10.59 -5.19
CA GLY A 33 -13.79 10.42 -3.76
C GLY A 33 -14.69 9.40 -3.05
N ARG A 34 -15.57 8.69 -3.77
CA ARG A 34 -16.45 7.66 -3.22
C ARG A 34 -15.89 6.25 -3.32
N LYS A 35 -14.58 6.12 -3.51
CA LYS A 35 -13.89 4.84 -3.55
C LYS A 35 -13.08 4.64 -2.28
N ASP A 36 -13.03 3.40 -1.82
CA ASP A 36 -12.12 3.01 -0.77
C ASP A 36 -10.69 3.06 -1.29
N TYR A 37 -9.79 3.56 -0.47
CA TYR A 37 -8.36 3.51 -0.71
C TYR A 37 -7.59 3.49 0.61
N SER A 38 -6.37 2.97 0.55
CA SER A 38 -5.51 2.79 1.73
C SER A 38 -6.18 1.97 2.83
N LYS A 39 -6.75 0.81 2.46
CA LYS A 39 -7.41 -0.12 3.39
C LYS A 39 -6.51 -0.46 4.58
N TRP A 40 -5.19 -0.57 4.36
CA TRP A 40 -4.21 -0.78 5.45
C TRP A 40 -4.25 0.32 6.51
N ASN A 41 -4.42 1.59 6.14
CA ASN A 41 -4.61 2.67 7.11
C ASN A 41 -5.93 2.53 7.86
N THR A 42 -7.01 2.16 7.16
CA THR A 42 -8.30 1.88 7.79
C THR A 42 -8.17 0.80 8.85
N ASN A 43 -7.54 -0.31 8.52
CA ASN A 43 -7.38 -1.44 9.44
C ASN A 43 -6.42 -1.12 10.59
N ALA A 44 -5.36 -0.35 10.34
CA ALA A 44 -4.50 0.13 11.42
C ALA A 44 -5.26 1.03 12.40
N ILE A 45 -6.10 1.94 11.91
CA ILE A 45 -6.96 2.79 12.76
C ILE A 45 -7.94 1.92 13.56
N TYR A 46 -8.48 0.87 12.97
CA TYR A 46 -9.37 -0.07 13.64
C TYR A 46 -8.71 -0.71 14.87
N GLU A 47 -7.44 -1.09 14.77
CA GLU A 47 -6.69 -1.61 15.90
C GLU A 47 -6.33 -0.53 16.92
N PHE A 48 -5.97 0.68 16.45
CA PHE A 48 -5.63 1.79 17.33
C PHE A 48 -6.79 2.29 18.20
N LYS A 49 -8.05 2.06 17.81
CA LYS A 49 -9.23 2.32 18.66
C LYS A 49 -9.20 1.61 20.00
N LYS A 50 -8.46 0.49 20.08
CA LYS A 50 -8.36 -0.35 21.29
C LYS A 50 -7.36 0.20 22.32
N PHE A 51 -6.46 1.13 21.93
CA PHE A 51 -5.43 1.65 22.82
C PHE A 51 -5.93 2.84 23.63
N ASN A 52 -5.78 2.74 24.95
CA ASN A 52 -6.24 3.77 25.89
C ASN A 52 -5.18 4.83 26.20
N ASP A 53 -3.92 4.59 25.81
CA ASP A 53 -2.77 5.45 26.08
C ASP A 53 -2.31 6.28 24.88
N VAL A 54 -2.99 6.15 23.73
CA VAL A 54 -2.74 6.93 22.52
C VAL A 54 -3.96 7.79 22.18
N GLU A 55 -3.77 9.09 21.99
CA GLU A 55 -4.72 10.00 21.38
C GLU A 55 -4.36 10.15 19.91
N LEU A 56 -5.10 9.47 19.03
CA LEU A 56 -4.79 9.43 17.61
C LEU A 56 -5.58 10.47 16.83
N HIS A 57 -4.84 11.32 16.09
CA HIS A 57 -5.36 12.26 15.11
C HIS A 57 -4.96 11.84 13.70
N VAL A 58 -5.91 11.78 12.76
CA VAL A 58 -5.67 11.41 11.36
C VAL A 58 -5.92 12.61 10.47
N ILE A 59 -4.87 13.12 9.82
CA ILE A 59 -4.96 14.20 8.84
C ILE A 59 -4.89 13.59 7.44
N SER A 60 -5.93 13.79 6.63
CA SER A 60 -6.00 13.20 5.30
C SER A 60 -6.60 14.16 4.27
N PRO A 61 -6.02 14.28 3.07
CA PRO A 61 -6.68 14.93 1.96
C PRO A 61 -7.87 14.11 1.46
N HIS A 62 -8.96 14.76 1.10
CA HIS A 62 -10.09 14.10 0.46
C HIS A 62 -10.63 14.92 -0.71
N ILE A 63 -11.03 14.22 -1.78
CA ILE A 63 -11.60 14.82 -2.99
C ILE A 63 -13.11 14.95 -2.85
N GLY A 64 -13.68 16.07 -3.30
CA GLY A 64 -15.12 16.27 -3.40
C GLY A 64 -15.82 16.76 -2.13
N ILE A 65 -15.14 16.89 -1.00
CA ILE A 65 -15.74 17.45 0.23
C ILE A 65 -16.16 18.91 0.04
N SER A 66 -17.27 19.32 0.70
CA SER A 66 -17.85 20.65 0.55
C SER A 66 -16.98 21.75 1.14
N ASP A 67 -16.49 21.53 2.35
CA ASP A 67 -15.77 22.53 3.10
C ASP A 67 -14.25 22.40 2.87
N LYS A 68 -13.52 23.45 3.22
CA LYS A 68 -12.06 23.43 3.10
C LYS A 68 -11.43 22.42 4.06
N VAL A 69 -11.99 22.31 5.27
CA VAL A 69 -11.64 21.33 6.29
C VAL A 69 -12.92 20.79 6.92
N GLN A 70 -12.98 19.52 7.17
CA GLN A 70 -14.03 18.85 7.93
C GLN A 70 -13.41 18.01 9.03
N GLU A 71 -13.90 18.20 10.25
CA GLU A 71 -13.36 17.55 11.43
C GLU A 71 -14.48 16.86 12.19
N PHE A 72 -14.20 15.67 12.68
CA PHE A 72 -15.13 14.90 13.53
C PHE A 72 -14.33 13.89 14.37
N THR A 73 -14.98 13.41 15.42
CA THR A 73 -14.46 12.32 16.25
C THR A 73 -15.35 11.11 16.06
N LYS A 74 -14.74 9.96 15.84
CA LYS A 74 -15.47 8.67 15.73
C LYS A 74 -14.66 7.58 16.42
N ASP A 75 -15.30 6.84 17.30
CA ASP A 75 -14.70 5.73 18.07
C ASP A 75 -13.37 6.13 18.77
N GLY A 76 -13.32 7.33 19.33
CA GLY A 76 -12.12 7.83 20.03
C GLY A 76 -10.99 8.33 19.14
N ILE A 77 -11.12 8.28 17.83
CA ILE A 77 -10.16 8.78 16.86
C ILE A 77 -10.61 10.14 16.33
N TYR A 78 -9.69 11.09 16.23
CA TYR A 78 -9.91 12.44 15.73
C TYR A 78 -9.54 12.53 14.26
N TYR A 79 -10.50 12.87 13.39
CA TYR A 79 -10.32 12.96 11.95
C TYR A 79 -10.32 14.41 11.50
N HIS A 80 -9.34 14.75 10.64
CA HIS A 80 -9.16 16.07 10.05
C HIS A 80 -9.02 15.91 8.54
N PHE A 81 -10.13 15.96 7.83
CA PHE A 81 -10.13 15.86 6.37
C PHE A 81 -10.05 17.24 5.75
N PHE A 82 -9.21 17.43 4.75
CA PHE A 82 -9.12 18.67 4.02
C PHE A 82 -9.28 18.48 2.51
N ARG A 83 -9.84 19.50 1.85
CA ARG A 83 -9.99 19.53 0.41
C ARG A 83 -8.64 19.82 -0.24
N SER A 84 -8.09 18.84 -0.97
CA SER A 84 -6.81 18.99 -1.67
C SER A 84 -6.87 20.02 -2.78
N GLU A 85 -5.74 20.72 -3.04
CA GLU A 85 -5.57 21.61 -4.20
C GLU A 85 -5.86 20.91 -5.53
N ASP A 86 -5.58 19.60 -5.64
CA ASP A 86 -5.88 18.78 -6.83
C ASP A 86 -7.38 18.72 -7.15
N ASP A 87 -8.23 19.03 -6.18
CA ASP A 87 -9.69 19.09 -6.37
C ASP A 87 -10.19 20.46 -6.82
N ASN A 88 -9.34 21.46 -6.93
CA ASN A 88 -9.68 22.78 -7.44
C ASN A 88 -9.83 22.72 -8.98
N LEU A 89 -11.00 23.19 -9.49
CA LEU A 89 -11.30 23.18 -10.91
C LEU A 89 -10.25 23.98 -11.73
N VAL A 90 -9.84 25.14 -11.21
CA VAL A 90 -8.83 26.00 -11.88
C VAL A 90 -7.48 25.28 -11.94
N PHE A 91 -7.07 24.62 -10.86
CA PHE A 91 -5.85 23.85 -10.83
C PHE A 91 -5.88 22.68 -11.83
N ARG A 92 -7.02 22.00 -11.94
CA ARG A 92 -7.22 20.90 -12.90
C ARG A 92 -7.21 21.38 -14.36
N ILE A 93 -7.85 22.51 -14.66
CA ILE A 93 -7.82 23.12 -15.99
C ILE A 93 -6.40 23.53 -16.35
N LYS A 94 -5.69 24.22 -15.45
CA LYS A 94 -4.30 24.62 -15.65
C LYS A 94 -3.38 23.40 -15.88
N ARG A 95 -3.54 22.33 -15.10
CA ARG A 95 -2.80 21.09 -15.26
C ARG A 95 -3.06 20.42 -16.62
N ARG A 96 -4.30 20.50 -17.11
CA ARG A 96 -4.67 19.95 -18.44
C ARG A 96 -4.12 20.77 -19.60
N LEU A 97 -4.18 22.10 -19.50
CA LEU A 97 -3.75 23.02 -20.56
C LEU A 97 -2.22 23.20 -20.59
N PHE A 98 -1.57 23.19 -19.44
CA PHE A 98 -0.13 23.47 -19.29
C PHE A 98 0.59 22.29 -18.63
N LYS A 99 0.46 21.08 -19.23
CA LYS A 99 0.98 19.81 -18.68
C LYS A 99 2.41 19.94 -18.11
N GLY A 100 3.33 20.55 -18.84
CA GLY A 100 4.74 20.64 -18.43
C GLY A 100 5.01 21.57 -17.22
N LYS A 101 4.16 22.60 -16.97
CA LYS A 101 4.35 23.57 -15.87
C LYS A 101 3.71 23.13 -14.56
N TYR A 102 2.66 22.30 -14.62
CA TYR A 102 1.89 21.85 -13.46
C TYR A 102 2.14 20.37 -13.10
N GLU A 103 3.20 19.76 -13.61
CA GLU A 103 3.63 18.41 -13.22
C GLU A 103 4.30 18.38 -11.84
N THR A 104 4.74 19.54 -11.33
CA THR A 104 5.48 19.70 -10.07
C THR A 104 4.80 20.72 -9.15
N PRO A 105 3.58 20.46 -8.65
CA PRO A 105 2.86 21.41 -7.82
C PRO A 105 3.48 21.54 -6.42
N GLU A 106 3.58 22.78 -5.91
CA GLU A 106 4.19 23.06 -4.60
C GLU A 106 3.29 22.72 -3.42
N TYR A 107 2.00 22.46 -3.62
CA TYR A 107 0.99 22.14 -2.60
C TYR A 107 1.00 23.09 -1.37
N LYS A 108 1.19 24.40 -1.62
CA LYS A 108 1.28 25.42 -0.55
C LYS A 108 0.04 25.48 0.33
N THR A 109 -1.15 25.35 -0.27
CA THR A 109 -2.42 25.39 0.48
C THR A 109 -2.59 24.14 1.32
N ASN A 110 -2.30 22.96 0.77
CA ASN A 110 -2.34 21.70 1.51
C ASN A 110 -1.39 21.76 2.70
N THR A 111 -0.15 22.21 2.48
CA THR A 111 0.87 22.38 3.53
C THR A 111 0.38 23.32 4.64
N LYS A 112 -0.16 24.50 4.28
CA LYS A 112 -0.70 25.46 5.27
C LYS A 112 -1.82 24.86 6.11
N ILE A 113 -2.72 24.09 5.51
CA ILE A 113 -3.83 23.45 6.23
C ILE A 113 -3.28 22.40 7.20
N ILE A 114 -2.42 21.49 6.74
CA ILE A 114 -1.83 20.44 7.56
C ILE A 114 -1.08 21.05 8.75
N LEU A 115 -0.23 22.05 8.51
CA LEU A 115 0.53 22.74 9.57
C LEU A 115 -0.38 23.46 10.56
N SER A 116 -1.46 24.10 10.11
CA SER A 116 -2.44 24.73 11.00
C SER A 116 -3.08 23.71 11.96
N ILE A 117 -3.40 22.52 11.45
CA ILE A 117 -3.96 21.44 12.27
C ILE A 117 -2.90 20.89 13.24
N VAL A 118 -1.70 20.57 12.77
CA VAL A 118 -0.58 20.09 13.60
C VAL A 118 -0.24 21.06 14.72
N ASN A 119 -0.09 22.37 14.41
CA ASN A 119 0.23 23.39 15.40
C ASN A 119 -0.87 23.58 16.46
N ARG A 120 -2.14 23.34 16.11
CA ARG A 120 -3.26 23.38 17.05
C ARG A 120 -3.28 22.15 17.97
N ILE A 121 -3.02 20.95 17.42
CA ILE A 121 -2.98 19.70 18.18
C ILE A 121 -1.78 19.66 19.13
N LYS A 122 -0.62 20.14 18.68
CA LYS A 122 0.67 20.03 19.38
C LYS A 122 0.97 18.57 19.74
N PRO A 123 1.15 17.71 18.71
CA PRO A 123 1.37 16.29 18.94
C PRO A 123 2.72 16.01 19.60
N ASP A 124 2.80 14.92 20.34
CA ASP A 124 4.05 14.40 20.89
C ASP A 124 4.87 13.69 19.77
N LEU A 125 4.19 13.14 18.73
CA LEU A 125 4.82 12.46 17.60
C LEU A 125 3.99 12.61 16.32
N ILE A 126 4.68 12.75 15.19
CA ILE A 126 4.06 12.76 13.86
C ILE A 126 4.48 11.50 13.11
N HIS A 127 3.51 10.77 12.54
CA HIS A 127 3.75 9.64 11.66
C HIS A 127 3.27 9.96 10.24
N LEU A 128 4.22 10.15 9.33
CA LEU A 128 3.96 10.30 7.89
C LEU A 128 3.92 8.92 7.24
N ILE A 129 2.76 8.53 6.71
CA ILE A 129 2.58 7.24 6.03
C ILE A 129 2.59 7.45 4.52
N GLY A 130 3.74 7.16 3.89
CA GLY A 130 3.99 7.36 2.46
C GLY A 130 4.64 8.72 2.16
N ALA A 131 5.94 8.73 1.85
CA ALA A 131 6.69 9.92 1.45
C ALA A 131 6.52 10.27 -0.04
N GLU A 132 6.14 9.30 -0.87
CA GLU A 132 6.03 9.36 -2.32
C GLU A 132 4.85 10.19 -2.86
N ASN A 133 3.99 10.70 -1.98
CA ASN A 133 2.78 11.43 -2.32
C ASN A 133 2.82 12.92 -1.93
N PRO A 134 3.43 13.81 -2.75
CA PRO A 134 3.69 15.21 -2.39
C PRO A 134 2.47 16.03 -1.96
N TYR A 135 1.25 15.68 -2.40
CA TYR A 135 0.04 16.42 -2.07
C TYR A 135 -0.31 16.42 -0.56
N TYR A 136 0.33 15.56 0.24
CA TYR A 136 0.32 15.65 1.71
C TYR A 136 1.73 15.57 2.30
N SER A 137 2.60 14.73 1.74
CA SER A 137 3.91 14.44 2.34
C SER A 137 4.86 15.64 2.36
N ILE A 138 4.77 16.55 1.37
CA ILE A 138 5.61 17.75 1.31
C ILE A 138 5.48 18.63 2.56
N SER A 139 4.36 18.57 3.26
CA SER A 139 4.14 19.29 4.52
C SER A 139 5.14 18.92 5.60
N ALA A 140 5.68 17.69 5.56
CA ALA A 140 6.69 17.23 6.49
C ALA A 140 7.93 18.12 6.50
N LEU A 141 8.28 18.75 5.38
CA LEU A 141 9.42 19.68 5.29
C LEU A 141 9.28 20.94 6.14
N SER A 142 8.05 21.28 6.54
CA SER A 142 7.74 22.49 7.32
C SER A 142 7.11 22.18 8.69
N MET A 143 7.03 20.92 9.10
CA MET A 143 6.54 20.54 10.43
C MET A 143 7.52 20.99 11.53
N PRO A 144 7.08 21.13 12.79
CA PRO A 144 7.95 21.49 13.92
C PRO A 144 9.15 20.55 14.01
N LYS A 145 10.35 21.09 14.25
CA LYS A 145 11.58 20.29 14.32
C LYS A 145 11.77 19.58 15.65
N ASP A 146 11.13 20.10 16.69
CA ASP A 146 11.11 19.58 18.04
C ASP A 146 10.10 18.43 18.24
N THR A 147 9.29 18.16 17.24
CA THR A 147 8.36 17.04 17.26
C THR A 147 8.93 15.89 16.44
N PRO A 148 9.17 14.70 17.03
CA PRO A 148 9.68 13.53 16.34
C PRO A 148 8.82 13.16 15.13
N LEU A 149 9.47 12.91 14.00
CA LEU A 149 8.82 12.51 12.75
C LEU A 149 9.22 11.08 12.39
N VAL A 150 8.25 10.17 12.40
CA VAL A 150 8.40 8.82 11.86
C VAL A 150 7.89 8.81 10.42
N VAL A 151 8.68 8.28 9.49
CA VAL A 151 8.29 8.14 8.06
C VAL A 151 8.16 6.67 7.71
N ALA A 152 6.93 6.20 7.44
CA ALA A 152 6.70 4.85 6.95
C ALA A 152 6.76 4.81 5.42
N LEU A 153 7.70 4.04 4.88
CA LEU A 153 7.87 3.86 3.45
C LEU A 153 6.89 2.83 2.89
N GLN A 154 6.13 3.21 1.87
CA GLN A 154 5.32 2.30 1.05
C GLN A 154 6.09 1.88 -0.21
N THR A 155 6.96 2.76 -0.68
CA THR A 155 7.95 2.55 -1.75
C THR A 155 9.15 3.45 -1.50
N LEU A 156 10.20 3.32 -2.29
CA LEU A 156 11.37 4.20 -2.23
C LEU A 156 11.65 4.74 -3.63
N MET A 157 11.26 6.00 -3.89
CA MET A 157 11.42 6.61 -5.21
C MET A 157 12.86 6.93 -5.55
N ILE A 158 13.71 7.18 -4.54
CA ILE A 158 15.15 7.37 -4.75
C ILE A 158 15.90 6.07 -5.12
N ASP A 159 15.25 4.89 -5.04
CA ASP A 159 15.81 3.66 -5.60
C ASP A 159 16.00 3.82 -7.11
N PRO A 160 17.23 3.65 -7.66
CA PRO A 160 17.49 3.78 -9.10
C PRO A 160 16.60 2.89 -9.98
N ASP A 161 16.15 1.75 -9.45
CA ASP A 161 15.28 0.84 -10.18
C ASP A 161 13.82 1.30 -10.24
N PHE A 162 13.40 2.26 -9.40
CA PHE A 162 12.04 2.78 -9.42
C PHE A 162 11.70 3.39 -10.78
N PHE A 163 12.52 4.31 -11.26
CA PHE A 163 12.27 5.01 -12.53
C PHE A 163 12.26 4.07 -13.74
N LYS A 164 13.10 3.01 -13.72
CA LYS A 164 13.15 2.02 -14.81
C LYS A 164 11.86 1.20 -14.93
N ASN A 165 11.19 0.98 -13.81
CA ASN A 165 10.07 0.03 -13.72
C ASN A 165 8.70 0.71 -13.55
N TYR A 166 8.65 2.05 -13.37
CA TYR A 166 7.41 2.76 -13.15
C TYR A 166 7.12 3.75 -14.28
N PRO A 167 5.92 3.72 -14.89
CA PRO A 167 5.55 4.62 -15.99
C PRO A 167 5.31 6.05 -15.45
N ILE A 168 6.36 6.79 -15.24
CA ILE A 168 6.36 8.18 -14.77
C ILE A 168 7.25 9.02 -15.66
N SER A 169 6.86 10.26 -15.97
CA SER A 169 7.74 11.17 -16.70
C SER A 169 9.00 11.50 -15.88
N LYS A 170 10.13 11.69 -16.54
CA LYS A 170 11.42 12.04 -15.89
C LYS A 170 11.24 13.25 -14.95
N LYS A 171 10.57 14.29 -15.40
CA LYS A 171 10.32 15.51 -14.63
C LYS A 171 9.52 15.25 -13.35
N ASN A 172 8.46 14.44 -13.45
CA ASN A 172 7.63 14.10 -12.30
C ASN A 172 8.37 13.16 -11.33
N TYR A 173 9.19 12.27 -11.86
CA TYR A 173 10.07 11.41 -11.05
C TYR A 173 11.08 12.26 -10.25
N GLU A 174 11.82 13.14 -10.92
CA GLU A 174 12.83 14.02 -10.29
C GLU A 174 12.19 14.91 -9.21
N TYR A 175 10.99 15.44 -9.48
CA TYR A 175 10.24 16.23 -8.52
C TYR A 175 9.87 15.40 -7.28
N LYS A 176 9.24 14.25 -7.45
CA LYS A 176 8.76 13.42 -6.34
C LYS A 176 9.92 12.81 -5.54
N SER A 177 10.92 12.25 -6.21
CA SER A 177 12.10 11.68 -5.54
C SER A 177 12.93 12.74 -4.83
N GLY A 178 12.98 13.96 -5.36
CA GLY A 178 13.63 15.10 -4.69
C GLY A 178 12.91 15.55 -3.43
N ILE A 179 11.59 15.50 -3.39
CA ILE A 179 10.80 15.76 -2.16
C ILE A 179 10.99 14.63 -1.15
N GLU A 180 10.86 13.38 -1.59
CA GLU A 180 11.08 12.21 -0.73
C GLU A 180 12.47 12.27 -0.09
N ARG A 181 13.54 12.52 -0.86
CA ARG A 181 14.91 12.67 -0.34
C ARG A 181 14.96 13.70 0.79
N LYS A 182 14.43 14.89 0.58
CA LYS A 182 14.42 15.95 1.60
C LYS A 182 13.65 15.57 2.87
N ILE A 183 12.55 14.83 2.73
CA ILE A 183 11.79 14.31 3.86
C ILE A 183 12.62 13.30 4.64
N LEU A 184 13.28 12.37 3.93
CA LEU A 184 14.12 11.34 4.53
C LEU A 184 15.38 11.92 5.22
N GLU A 185 15.99 12.95 4.62
CA GLU A 185 17.13 13.68 5.21
C GLU A 185 16.76 14.43 6.50
N ARG A 186 15.46 14.76 6.66
CA ARG A 186 14.96 15.50 7.81
C ARG A 186 14.65 14.62 9.02
N THR A 187 14.33 13.35 8.82
CA THR A 187 13.91 12.45 9.90
C THR A 187 15.03 11.51 10.34
N GLU A 188 15.09 11.21 11.64
CA GLU A 188 15.91 10.12 12.16
C GLU A 188 15.23 8.76 12.09
N TYR A 189 13.89 8.72 11.99
CA TYR A 189 13.09 7.50 12.15
C TYR A 189 12.40 7.12 10.85
N ILE A 190 12.88 6.05 10.21
CA ILE A 190 12.31 5.56 8.95
C ILE A 190 11.84 4.12 9.14
N SER A 191 10.54 3.88 8.92
CA SER A 191 10.00 2.52 8.90
C SER A 191 10.26 1.87 7.56
N CYS A 192 11.08 0.82 7.55
CA CYS A 192 11.46 0.08 6.35
C CYS A 192 11.92 -1.34 6.68
N ARG A 193 11.45 -2.34 5.92
CA ARG A 193 11.83 -3.76 6.10
C ARG A 193 12.72 -4.32 4.98
N SER A 194 12.82 -3.63 3.86
CA SER A 194 13.61 -4.09 2.72
C SER A 194 15.11 -3.87 2.96
N LYS A 195 15.90 -4.95 2.96
CA LYS A 195 17.36 -4.88 3.06
C LYS A 195 17.96 -3.93 2.01
N LYS A 196 17.53 -4.05 0.75
CA LYS A 196 17.96 -3.15 -0.34
C LYS A 196 17.68 -1.68 -0.02
N PHE A 197 16.48 -1.37 0.48
CA PHE A 197 16.11 0.02 0.80
C PHE A 197 16.87 0.53 2.02
N ILE A 198 17.10 -0.31 3.03
CA ILE A 198 17.92 0.04 4.19
C ILE A 198 19.36 0.38 3.74
N GLU A 199 19.93 -0.39 2.84
CA GLU A 199 21.26 -0.09 2.27
C GLU A 199 21.28 1.24 1.53
N ILE A 200 20.26 1.50 0.69
CA ILE A 200 20.12 2.80 -0.02
C ILE A 200 19.96 3.94 0.99
N LEU A 201 19.11 3.80 2.00
CA LEU A 201 18.88 4.83 3.01
C LEU A 201 20.16 5.16 3.80
N LYS A 202 20.87 4.15 4.26
CA LYS A 202 22.13 4.33 5.01
C LYS A 202 23.22 4.96 4.15
N LYS A 203 23.27 4.63 2.86
CA LYS A 203 24.26 5.17 1.93
C LYS A 203 23.93 6.57 1.43
N GLU A 204 22.68 6.79 1.00
CA GLU A 204 22.27 7.98 0.24
C GLU A 204 21.64 9.08 1.13
N ILE A 205 21.12 8.72 2.30
CA ILE A 205 20.45 9.66 3.21
C ILE A 205 21.32 9.90 4.44
N SER A 206 21.47 8.92 5.32
CA SER A 206 22.31 9.01 6.51
C SER A 206 22.66 7.63 7.07
N PRO A 207 23.93 7.39 7.44
CA PRO A 207 24.31 6.15 8.15
C PRO A 207 23.68 6.06 9.54
N ASN A 208 23.30 7.20 10.15
CA ASN A 208 22.74 7.28 11.49
C ASN A 208 21.21 7.14 11.53
N THR A 209 20.56 6.95 10.38
CA THR A 209 19.11 6.75 10.34
C THR A 209 18.71 5.53 11.17
N THR A 210 17.80 5.73 12.11
CA THR A 210 17.19 4.64 12.88
C THR A 210 16.12 3.98 12.02
N ILE A 211 16.35 2.72 11.67
CA ILE A 211 15.39 1.94 10.90
C ILE A 211 14.44 1.23 11.85
N LEU A 212 13.16 1.55 11.76
CA LEU A 212 12.10 0.90 12.51
C LEU A 212 11.55 -0.29 11.70
N ASP A 213 11.47 -1.46 12.31
CA ASP A 213 10.93 -2.69 11.69
C ASP A 213 9.39 -2.75 11.82
N LEU A 214 8.70 -1.77 11.25
CA LEU A 214 7.25 -1.66 11.33
C LEU A 214 6.60 -2.13 10.03
N PRO A 215 5.98 -3.32 9.98
CA PRO A 215 5.21 -3.75 8.82
C PRO A 215 3.97 -2.89 8.64
N LEU A 216 3.50 -2.74 7.39
CA LEU A 216 2.17 -2.19 7.13
C LEU A 216 1.11 -3.23 7.47
N VAL A 217 0.02 -2.79 8.07
CA VAL A 217 -1.15 -3.61 8.37
C VAL A 217 -1.74 -4.23 7.09
N VAL A 218 -2.26 -5.44 7.16
CA VAL A 218 -2.89 -6.13 6.03
C VAL A 218 -4.32 -5.61 5.82
N GLY A 219 -4.79 -5.66 4.58
CA GLY A 219 -6.15 -5.26 4.22
C GLY A 219 -7.25 -6.19 4.75
N GLU A 220 -6.95 -7.45 5.06
CA GLU A 220 -7.94 -8.47 5.40
C GLU A 220 -7.56 -9.30 6.63
N THR A 221 -8.58 -9.76 7.35
CA THR A 221 -8.45 -10.81 8.34
C THR A 221 -8.24 -12.16 7.65
N ILE A 222 -7.55 -13.07 8.33
CA ILE A 222 -7.35 -14.44 7.84
C ILE A 222 -8.71 -15.11 7.63
N ASN A 223 -8.96 -15.60 6.43
CA ASN A 223 -10.18 -16.32 6.07
C ASN A 223 -9.84 -17.58 5.25
N MET A 224 -9.75 -18.70 5.94
CA MET A 224 -9.41 -20.01 5.36
C MET A 224 -10.65 -20.87 5.04
N HIS A 225 -11.87 -20.32 5.13
CA HIS A 225 -13.08 -21.10 4.81
C HIS A 225 -13.05 -21.56 3.36
N ALA A 226 -13.46 -22.80 3.14
CA ALA A 226 -13.58 -23.36 1.81
C ALA A 226 -14.57 -22.56 0.93
N ALA A 227 -14.18 -22.30 -0.31
CA ALA A 227 -15.04 -21.71 -1.33
C ALA A 227 -15.09 -22.62 -2.55
N ILE A 228 -16.23 -22.62 -3.24
CA ILE A 228 -16.37 -23.36 -4.51
C ILE A 228 -15.38 -22.76 -5.51
N LYS A 229 -14.57 -23.61 -6.13
CA LYS A 229 -13.55 -23.20 -7.09
C LYS A 229 -14.11 -23.22 -8.51
N GLU A 230 -14.15 -22.05 -9.12
CA GLU A 230 -14.65 -21.82 -10.49
C GLU A 230 -13.49 -21.60 -11.48
N TYR A 231 -12.33 -21.12 -11.00
CA TYR A 231 -11.17 -20.77 -11.82
C TYR A 231 -9.92 -21.49 -11.35
N SER A 232 -9.02 -21.80 -12.30
CA SER A 232 -7.70 -22.32 -11.94
C SER A 232 -6.84 -21.24 -11.29
N PHE A 233 -6.78 -20.07 -11.90
CA PHE A 233 -5.93 -18.98 -11.46
C PHE A 233 -6.71 -17.67 -11.32
N VAL A 234 -6.26 -16.81 -10.40
CA VAL A 234 -6.73 -15.43 -10.30
C VAL A 234 -5.56 -14.45 -10.29
N TYR A 235 -5.74 -13.36 -11.00
CA TYR A 235 -4.98 -12.14 -10.84
C TYR A 235 -5.91 -11.04 -10.33
N PHE A 236 -5.49 -10.25 -9.34
CA PHE A 236 -6.31 -9.13 -8.85
C PHE A 236 -5.46 -7.92 -8.49
N ALA A 237 -5.64 -6.86 -9.19
CA ALA A 237 -5.21 -5.50 -8.91
C ALA A 237 -5.66 -4.58 -10.04
N ALA A 238 -5.85 -3.30 -9.73
CA ALA A 238 -6.28 -2.29 -10.71
C ALA A 238 -5.15 -1.35 -11.17
N ASN A 239 -3.89 -1.64 -10.81
CA ASN A 239 -2.76 -0.76 -11.12
C ASN A 239 -1.80 -1.44 -12.12
N ILE A 240 -1.39 -0.73 -13.16
CA ILE A 240 -0.45 -1.21 -14.18
C ILE A 240 0.90 -1.66 -13.58
N SER A 241 1.34 -1.08 -12.46
CA SER A 241 2.56 -1.49 -11.76
C SER A 241 2.49 -2.89 -11.16
N LYS A 242 1.28 -3.45 -11.02
CA LYS A 242 1.01 -4.79 -10.54
C LYS A 242 1.09 -5.86 -11.63
N ALA A 243 1.47 -5.48 -12.85
CA ALA A 243 1.87 -6.38 -13.93
C ALA A 243 0.84 -7.45 -14.35
N ALA A 244 -0.41 -7.05 -14.63
CA ALA A 244 -1.43 -7.95 -15.22
C ALA A 244 -0.95 -8.59 -16.53
N ASP A 245 -0.18 -7.83 -17.32
CA ASP A 245 0.47 -8.28 -18.54
C ASP A 245 1.40 -9.48 -18.29
N TYR A 246 2.21 -9.47 -17.25
CA TYR A 246 3.09 -10.59 -16.88
C TYR A 246 2.31 -11.84 -16.48
N ALA A 247 1.21 -11.67 -15.76
CA ALA A 247 0.35 -12.78 -15.38
C ALA A 247 -0.27 -13.47 -16.63
N ILE A 248 -0.69 -12.68 -17.61
CA ILE A 248 -1.25 -13.16 -18.88
C ILE A 248 -0.20 -13.92 -19.70
N GLU A 249 1.03 -13.38 -19.81
CA GLU A 249 2.13 -14.08 -20.52
C GLU A 249 2.44 -15.45 -19.90
N ALA A 250 2.59 -15.49 -18.58
CA ALA A 250 2.84 -16.75 -17.88
C ALA A 250 1.66 -17.72 -18.02
N PHE A 251 0.42 -17.22 -17.91
CA PHE A 251 -0.77 -18.05 -18.06
C PHE A 251 -0.89 -18.65 -19.47
N ALA A 252 -0.49 -17.95 -20.52
CA ALA A 252 -0.51 -18.48 -21.89
C ALA A 252 0.40 -19.71 -22.02
N ILE A 253 1.57 -19.72 -21.36
CA ILE A 253 2.46 -20.87 -21.32
C ILE A 253 1.81 -22.04 -20.59
N VAL A 254 1.17 -21.78 -19.44
CA VAL A 254 0.43 -22.79 -18.68
C VAL A 254 -0.71 -23.36 -19.49
N ASN A 255 -1.54 -22.51 -20.12
CA ASN A 255 -2.71 -22.94 -20.88
C ASN A 255 -2.35 -23.77 -22.11
N LYS A 256 -1.18 -23.54 -22.71
CA LYS A 256 -0.66 -24.39 -23.78
C LYS A 256 -0.39 -25.84 -23.31
N LYS A 257 0.04 -26.02 -22.06
CA LYS A 257 0.30 -27.34 -21.44
C LYS A 257 -0.97 -27.93 -20.84
N HIS A 258 -1.85 -27.09 -20.28
CA HIS A 258 -3.10 -27.46 -19.62
C HIS A 258 -4.27 -26.64 -20.19
N PRO A 259 -4.82 -27.05 -21.38
CA PRO A 259 -5.84 -26.27 -22.10
C PRO A 259 -7.16 -26.10 -21.34
N GLU A 260 -7.43 -26.92 -20.33
CA GLU A 260 -8.60 -26.81 -19.45
C GLU A 260 -8.51 -25.69 -18.42
N THR A 261 -7.31 -25.13 -18.20
CA THR A 261 -7.12 -24.07 -17.19
C THR A 261 -7.80 -22.77 -17.58
N THR A 262 -8.28 -22.07 -16.58
CA THR A 262 -8.93 -20.75 -16.73
C THR A 262 -8.30 -19.72 -15.81
N MET A 263 -8.40 -18.45 -16.18
CA MET A 263 -7.91 -17.34 -15.38
C MET A 263 -8.97 -16.27 -15.20
N ARG A 264 -9.13 -15.81 -13.96
CA ARG A 264 -9.95 -14.64 -13.61
C ARG A 264 -9.08 -13.43 -13.34
N VAL A 265 -9.35 -12.33 -14.02
CA VAL A 265 -8.69 -11.01 -13.78
C VAL A 265 -9.68 -10.11 -13.06
N VAL A 266 -9.37 -9.78 -11.81
CA VAL A 266 -10.25 -8.99 -10.93
C VAL A 266 -9.69 -7.58 -10.78
N GLY A 267 -10.50 -6.59 -11.14
CA GLY A 267 -10.15 -5.17 -11.06
C GLY A 267 -10.52 -4.38 -12.30
N GLY A 268 -10.61 -3.06 -12.15
CA GLY A 268 -10.92 -2.14 -13.25
C GLY A 268 -9.65 -1.50 -13.84
N TYR A 269 -9.55 -1.49 -15.14
CA TYR A 269 -8.44 -0.87 -15.88
C TYR A 269 -8.92 0.32 -16.72
N ALA A 270 -8.01 1.25 -17.01
CA ALA A 270 -8.24 2.27 -18.02
C ALA A 270 -8.48 1.60 -19.38
N LEU A 271 -9.39 2.15 -20.18
CA LEU A 271 -9.83 1.57 -21.45
C LEU A 271 -8.65 1.24 -22.39
N GLU A 272 -7.66 2.12 -22.44
CA GLU A 272 -6.46 1.93 -23.28
C GLU A 272 -5.64 0.71 -22.85
N PHE A 273 -5.41 0.56 -21.54
CA PHE A 273 -4.66 -0.59 -21.02
C PHE A 273 -5.48 -1.90 -21.14
N LYS A 274 -6.79 -1.84 -20.89
CA LYS A 274 -7.67 -2.99 -21.09
C LYS A 274 -7.62 -3.47 -22.55
N LYS A 275 -7.65 -2.54 -23.51
CA LYS A 275 -7.51 -2.87 -24.93
C LYS A 275 -6.18 -3.56 -25.23
N GLN A 276 -5.06 -3.07 -24.69
CA GLN A 276 -3.77 -3.71 -24.85
C GLN A 276 -3.77 -5.17 -24.33
N LEU A 277 -4.42 -5.40 -23.18
CA LEU A 277 -4.57 -6.75 -22.64
C LEU A 277 -5.44 -7.64 -23.56
N ASP A 278 -6.56 -7.11 -24.09
CA ASP A 278 -7.45 -7.87 -24.99
C ASP A 278 -6.77 -8.22 -26.31
N ASP A 279 -6.05 -7.27 -26.90
CA ASP A 279 -5.27 -7.48 -28.11
C ASP A 279 -4.22 -8.60 -27.85
N ARG A 280 -3.54 -8.54 -26.71
CA ARG A 280 -2.54 -9.55 -26.33
C ARG A 280 -3.13 -10.94 -26.09
N LEU A 281 -4.29 -11.04 -25.44
CA LEU A 281 -5.00 -12.30 -25.25
C LEU A 281 -5.38 -12.97 -26.59
N THR A 282 -5.76 -12.15 -27.57
CA THR A 282 -6.09 -12.60 -28.93
C THR A 282 -4.84 -13.15 -29.64
N GLU A 283 -3.71 -12.41 -29.58
CA GLU A 283 -2.43 -12.85 -30.13
C GLU A 283 -1.96 -14.19 -29.53
N LEU A 284 -2.13 -14.34 -28.21
CA LEU A 284 -1.76 -15.54 -27.47
C LEU A 284 -2.76 -16.70 -27.64
N LYS A 285 -3.92 -16.45 -28.27
CA LYS A 285 -5.02 -17.43 -28.50
C LYS A 285 -5.61 -18.00 -27.20
N ILE A 286 -5.74 -17.17 -26.18
CA ILE A 286 -6.30 -17.54 -24.86
C ILE A 286 -7.45 -16.60 -24.43
N ALA A 287 -8.05 -15.86 -25.35
CA ALA A 287 -9.12 -14.90 -25.04
C ALA A 287 -10.37 -15.57 -24.44
N ASP A 288 -10.67 -16.80 -24.80
CA ASP A 288 -11.76 -17.64 -24.25
C ASP A 288 -11.44 -18.23 -22.86
N LYS A 289 -10.19 -18.18 -22.43
CA LYS A 289 -9.70 -18.75 -21.16
C LYS A 289 -9.54 -17.71 -20.05
N VAL A 290 -9.57 -16.42 -20.39
CA VAL A 290 -9.37 -15.31 -19.46
C VAL A 290 -10.61 -14.44 -19.36
N THR A 291 -11.14 -14.27 -18.15
CA THR A 291 -12.33 -13.45 -17.91
C THR A 291 -12.00 -12.29 -16.99
N PHE A 292 -12.67 -11.15 -17.20
CA PHE A 292 -12.47 -9.92 -16.40
C PHE A 292 -13.72 -9.61 -15.58
N SER A 293 -13.56 -9.24 -14.31
CA SER A 293 -14.67 -8.78 -13.49
C SER A 293 -15.04 -7.31 -13.73
N GLY A 294 -14.08 -6.51 -14.24
CA GLY A 294 -14.16 -5.06 -14.13
C GLY A 294 -13.99 -4.59 -12.68
N SER A 295 -14.30 -3.32 -12.41
CA SER A 295 -14.30 -2.77 -11.05
C SER A 295 -15.46 -3.34 -10.25
N LEU A 296 -15.17 -3.96 -9.13
CA LEU A 296 -16.17 -4.43 -8.17
C LEU A 296 -16.55 -3.30 -7.20
N PRO A 297 -17.80 -3.31 -6.66
CA PRO A 297 -18.29 -2.22 -5.81
C PRO A 297 -17.53 -2.07 -4.50
N THR A 298 -17.25 -3.17 -3.83
CA THR A 298 -16.61 -3.20 -2.52
C THR A 298 -15.34 -4.05 -2.52
N HIS A 299 -14.52 -3.88 -1.50
CA HIS A 299 -13.36 -4.74 -1.31
C HIS A 299 -13.76 -6.17 -0.97
N ASP A 300 -14.84 -6.34 -0.22
CA ASP A 300 -15.38 -7.67 0.13
C ASP A 300 -15.83 -8.42 -1.13
N ASP A 301 -16.39 -7.73 -2.12
CA ASP A 301 -16.71 -8.34 -3.42
C ASP A 301 -15.43 -8.83 -4.13
N VAL A 302 -14.33 -8.08 -4.03
CA VAL A 302 -13.02 -8.52 -4.56
C VAL A 302 -12.55 -9.78 -3.85
N ILE A 303 -12.60 -9.81 -2.52
CA ILE A 303 -12.19 -10.98 -1.73
C ILE A 303 -13.07 -12.21 -2.05
N ASN A 304 -14.39 -12.03 -2.14
CA ASN A 304 -15.30 -13.11 -2.52
C ASN A 304 -14.99 -13.65 -3.92
N GLU A 305 -14.67 -12.77 -4.86
CA GLU A 305 -14.35 -13.19 -6.22
C GLU A 305 -13.02 -13.94 -6.33
N ILE A 306 -11.95 -13.46 -5.66
CA ILE A 306 -10.64 -14.14 -5.72
C ILE A 306 -10.67 -15.52 -5.07
N ARG A 307 -11.51 -15.73 -4.06
CA ARG A 307 -11.64 -17.02 -3.36
C ARG A 307 -12.24 -18.13 -4.24
N LYS A 308 -12.87 -17.77 -5.36
CA LYS A 308 -13.35 -18.73 -6.37
C LYS A 308 -12.23 -19.34 -7.21
N ALA A 309 -10.99 -18.87 -7.10
CA ALA A 309 -9.84 -19.46 -7.77
C ALA A 309 -9.11 -20.46 -6.88
N LYS A 310 -8.40 -21.41 -7.52
CA LYS A 310 -7.51 -22.36 -6.83
C LYS A 310 -6.21 -21.66 -6.38
N PHE A 311 -5.62 -20.86 -7.26
CA PHE A 311 -4.30 -20.26 -7.09
C PHE A 311 -4.31 -18.76 -7.45
N ALA A 312 -3.42 -17.98 -6.83
CA ALA A 312 -3.20 -16.59 -7.20
C ALA A 312 -1.89 -16.41 -7.97
N VAL A 313 -1.92 -15.58 -9.01
CA VAL A 313 -0.75 -15.20 -9.82
C VAL A 313 -0.64 -13.69 -9.75
N LEU A 314 0.31 -13.18 -8.96
CA LEU A 314 0.40 -11.78 -8.58
C LEU A 314 1.81 -11.22 -8.85
N PRO A 315 2.25 -11.14 -10.11
CA PRO A 315 3.54 -10.54 -10.44
C PRO A 315 3.56 -9.04 -10.08
N LEU A 316 4.74 -8.56 -9.68
CA LEU A 316 4.97 -7.19 -9.25
C LEU A 316 6.16 -6.61 -10.01
N LYS A 317 6.03 -5.38 -10.52
CA LYS A 317 7.15 -4.67 -11.18
C LYS A 317 8.02 -3.91 -10.17
N ILE A 318 7.42 -3.29 -9.14
CA ILE A 318 8.11 -2.34 -8.26
C ILE A 318 7.66 -2.36 -6.80
N ASP A 319 6.73 -3.19 -6.41
CA ASP A 319 6.21 -3.13 -5.05
C ASP A 319 7.18 -3.68 -3.99
N LEU A 320 7.06 -3.21 -2.75
CA LEU A 320 7.73 -3.84 -1.61
C LEU A 320 7.13 -5.23 -1.36
N ILE A 321 6.11 -5.31 -0.51
CA ILE A 321 5.24 -6.47 -0.39
C ILE A 321 3.84 -5.98 -0.69
N SER A 322 3.30 -6.38 -1.82
CA SER A 322 1.96 -5.97 -2.22
C SER A 322 0.90 -6.41 -1.21
N GLY A 323 -0.04 -5.52 -0.91
CA GLY A 323 -1.25 -5.87 -0.16
C GLY A 323 -1.96 -7.07 -0.78
N THR A 324 -2.07 -7.11 -2.11
CA THR A 324 -2.71 -8.22 -2.84
C THR A 324 -2.06 -9.58 -2.59
N VAL A 325 -0.72 -9.66 -2.51
CA VAL A 325 -0.03 -10.92 -2.18
C VAL A 325 -0.40 -11.38 -0.77
N ARG A 326 -0.39 -10.47 0.20
CA ARG A 326 -0.76 -10.79 1.58
C ARG A 326 -2.25 -11.15 1.71
N GLU A 327 -3.12 -10.46 0.97
CA GLU A 327 -4.55 -10.76 0.89
C GLU A 327 -4.81 -12.16 0.30
N ALA A 328 -4.10 -12.54 -0.77
CA ALA A 328 -4.18 -13.88 -1.31
C ALA A 328 -3.77 -14.94 -0.27
N MET A 329 -2.64 -14.72 0.41
CA MET A 329 -2.15 -15.60 1.47
C MET A 329 -3.16 -15.70 2.63
N ALA A 330 -3.73 -14.58 3.08
CA ALA A 330 -4.72 -14.52 4.17
C ALA A 330 -6.04 -15.24 3.80
N ASN A 331 -6.34 -15.35 2.50
CA ASN A 331 -7.51 -16.05 1.98
C ASN A 331 -7.21 -17.48 1.51
N GLY A 332 -6.07 -18.04 1.88
CA GLY A 332 -5.72 -19.41 1.62
C GLY A 332 -5.44 -19.74 0.15
N LEU A 333 -5.01 -18.75 -0.64
CA LEU A 333 -4.62 -18.97 -2.04
C LEU A 333 -3.11 -19.20 -2.14
N PRO A 334 -2.65 -20.41 -2.52
CA PRO A 334 -1.25 -20.59 -2.87
C PRO A 334 -0.88 -19.61 -4.00
N THR A 335 0.21 -18.87 -3.80
CA THR A 335 0.49 -17.67 -4.60
C THR A 335 1.82 -17.77 -5.32
N VAL A 336 1.80 -17.45 -6.63
CA VAL A 336 2.99 -17.20 -7.45
C VAL A 336 3.17 -15.70 -7.59
N THR A 337 4.37 -15.18 -7.29
CA THR A 337 4.71 -13.76 -7.42
C THR A 337 6.14 -13.57 -7.90
N THR A 338 6.56 -12.33 -8.09
CA THR A 338 7.91 -12.02 -8.54
C THR A 338 8.83 -11.59 -7.38
N ILE A 339 10.12 -11.76 -7.56
CA ILE A 339 11.14 -11.25 -6.66
C ILE A 339 11.13 -9.71 -6.72
N THR A 340 10.87 -9.11 -5.58
CA THR A 340 11.00 -7.66 -5.32
C THR A 340 11.95 -7.45 -4.15
N PRO A 341 12.32 -6.20 -3.81
CA PRO A 341 13.17 -5.96 -2.65
C PRO A 341 12.68 -6.57 -1.32
N ALA A 342 11.39 -6.93 -1.22
CA ALA A 342 10.84 -7.44 0.03
C ALA A 342 10.04 -8.74 -0.08
N THR A 343 9.63 -9.22 -1.25
CA THR A 343 8.91 -10.50 -1.37
C THR A 343 9.68 -11.71 -0.84
N PRO A 344 11.03 -11.78 -0.89
CA PRO A 344 11.77 -12.86 -0.23
C PRO A 344 11.53 -12.98 1.28
N LEU A 345 11.13 -11.89 1.96
CA LEU A 345 10.76 -11.91 3.39
C LEU A 345 9.54 -12.78 3.68
N LEU A 346 8.70 -13.06 2.69
CA LEU A 346 7.56 -13.96 2.82
C LEU A 346 8.02 -15.41 3.01
N ASN A 347 9.19 -15.76 2.49
CA ASN A 347 9.79 -17.11 2.56
C ASN A 347 10.91 -17.23 3.59
N GLU A 348 11.09 -16.26 4.49
CA GLU A 348 12.21 -16.19 5.42
C GLU A 348 12.26 -17.41 6.39
N LYS A 349 11.11 -17.89 6.87
CA LYS A 349 11.01 -19.04 7.77
C LYS A 349 10.54 -20.32 7.09
N ARG A 350 9.70 -20.16 6.06
CA ARG A 350 9.06 -21.25 5.33
C ARG A 350 8.67 -20.81 3.93
N GLU A 351 8.57 -21.71 2.99
CA GLU A 351 8.13 -21.41 1.63
C GLU A 351 6.63 -21.12 1.59
N SER A 352 6.26 -19.84 1.62
CA SER A 352 4.87 -19.35 1.70
C SER A 352 4.34 -18.85 0.37
N VAL A 353 5.22 -18.52 -0.58
CA VAL A 353 4.90 -18.11 -1.95
C VAL A 353 5.95 -18.66 -2.92
N MET A 354 5.57 -18.93 -4.16
CA MET A 354 6.54 -19.23 -5.22
C MET A 354 7.05 -17.95 -5.84
N LEU A 355 8.37 -17.82 -5.98
CA LEU A 355 9.05 -16.65 -6.49
C LEU A 355 9.67 -16.90 -7.86
N SER A 356 9.56 -15.95 -8.75
CA SER A 356 10.25 -15.92 -10.06
C SER A 356 10.87 -14.55 -10.30
N ASP A 357 11.91 -14.48 -11.13
CA ASP A 357 12.48 -13.21 -11.54
C ASP A 357 11.48 -12.41 -12.37
N LYS A 358 11.58 -11.08 -12.27
CA LYS A 358 10.74 -10.17 -13.05
C LYS A 358 10.95 -10.40 -14.55
N GLY A 359 9.83 -10.58 -15.26
CA GLY A 359 9.84 -10.80 -16.72
C GLY A 359 10.25 -12.21 -17.15
N ASN A 360 10.57 -13.10 -16.22
CA ASN A 360 10.79 -14.51 -16.52
C ASN A 360 9.46 -15.28 -16.51
N PHE A 361 8.74 -15.18 -17.63
CA PHE A 361 7.40 -15.79 -17.76
C PHE A 361 7.44 -17.30 -17.73
N GLU A 362 8.51 -17.92 -18.23
CA GLU A 362 8.68 -19.37 -18.18
C GLU A 362 8.86 -19.88 -16.75
N ALA A 363 9.71 -19.25 -15.95
CA ALA A 363 9.86 -19.61 -14.54
C ALA A 363 8.55 -19.42 -13.76
N MET A 364 7.81 -18.35 -14.06
CA MET A 364 6.50 -18.09 -13.46
C MET A 364 5.49 -19.17 -13.87
N ALA A 365 5.43 -19.52 -15.13
CA ALA A 365 4.56 -20.58 -15.65
C ALA A 365 4.91 -21.95 -15.04
N ASN A 366 6.19 -22.27 -14.88
CA ASN A 366 6.63 -23.51 -14.23
C ASN A 366 6.16 -23.56 -12.78
N ASN A 367 6.25 -22.45 -12.03
CA ASN A 367 5.71 -22.34 -10.69
C ASN A 367 4.18 -22.54 -10.67
N MET A 368 3.46 -21.96 -11.62
CA MET A 368 2.01 -22.14 -11.76
C MET A 368 1.65 -23.61 -12.07
N CYS A 369 2.37 -24.26 -12.99
CA CYS A 369 2.19 -25.66 -13.30
C CYS A 369 2.48 -26.54 -12.08
N CYS A 370 3.55 -26.26 -11.33
CA CYS A 370 3.88 -26.98 -10.12
C CYS A 370 2.73 -26.99 -9.10
N LEU A 371 2.09 -25.84 -8.88
CA LEU A 371 0.91 -25.73 -8.00
C LEU A 371 -0.31 -26.46 -8.58
N TYR A 372 -0.50 -26.38 -9.90
CA TYR A 372 -1.65 -27.00 -10.57
C TYR A 372 -1.57 -28.52 -10.61
N GLU A 373 -0.38 -29.06 -10.82
CA GLU A 373 -0.11 -30.50 -10.98
C GLU A 373 0.10 -31.22 -9.64
N ASN A 374 0.37 -30.48 -8.53
CA ASN A 374 0.75 -31.09 -7.27
C ASN A 374 -0.04 -30.53 -6.07
N ASP A 375 -1.10 -31.24 -5.72
CA ASP A 375 -1.98 -30.90 -4.61
C ASP A 375 -1.26 -30.86 -3.25
N GLU A 376 -0.22 -31.67 -3.04
CA GLU A 376 0.52 -31.70 -1.77
C GLU A 376 1.36 -30.44 -1.60
N ILE A 377 2.03 -30.00 -2.69
CA ILE A 377 2.78 -28.74 -2.68
C ILE A 377 1.82 -27.57 -2.46
N ALA A 378 0.69 -27.56 -3.13
CA ALA A 378 -0.32 -26.51 -2.99
C ALA A 378 -0.86 -26.42 -1.54
N LYS A 379 -1.22 -27.55 -0.93
CA LYS A 379 -1.67 -27.62 0.47
C LYS A 379 -0.60 -27.19 1.45
N LYS A 380 0.65 -27.62 1.25
CA LYS A 380 1.78 -27.21 2.08
C LYS A 380 2.02 -25.71 2.00
N MET A 381 1.99 -25.14 0.80
CA MET A 381 2.14 -23.70 0.59
C MET A 381 1.01 -22.93 1.23
N GLN A 382 -0.24 -23.37 1.11
CA GLN A 382 -1.40 -22.78 1.78
C GLN A 382 -1.20 -22.73 3.29
N ALA A 383 -0.79 -23.85 3.91
CA ALA A 383 -0.51 -23.91 5.35
C ALA A 383 0.64 -22.97 5.75
N ASN A 384 1.72 -22.95 4.99
CA ASN A 384 2.87 -22.08 5.23
C ASN A 384 2.49 -20.59 5.11
N ALA A 385 1.69 -20.25 4.10
CA ALA A 385 1.18 -18.88 3.89
C ALA A 385 0.32 -18.43 5.08
N TYR A 386 -0.58 -19.29 5.56
CA TYR A 386 -1.40 -19.05 6.74
C TYR A 386 -0.54 -18.72 7.96
N GLU A 387 0.42 -19.59 8.31
CA GLU A 387 1.29 -19.39 9.46
C GLU A 387 2.14 -18.12 9.31
N THR A 388 2.60 -17.80 8.11
CA THR A 388 3.37 -16.57 7.85
C THR A 388 2.52 -15.32 8.01
N VAL A 389 1.27 -15.34 7.55
CA VAL A 389 0.34 -14.20 7.74
C VAL A 389 0.03 -14.04 9.23
N LYS A 390 -0.29 -15.13 9.92
CA LYS A 390 -0.59 -15.12 11.35
C LYS A 390 0.56 -14.58 12.19
N GLU A 391 1.80 -15.00 11.89
CA GLU A 391 2.98 -14.59 12.65
C GLU A 391 3.45 -13.15 12.34
N LYS A 392 3.37 -12.73 11.09
CA LYS A 392 4.03 -11.49 10.63
C LYS A 392 3.08 -10.36 10.26
N TYR A 393 1.82 -10.67 9.99
CA TYR A 393 0.86 -9.75 9.40
C TYR A 393 -0.49 -9.74 10.13
N ASP A 394 -0.54 -10.25 11.35
CA ASP A 394 -1.67 -10.06 12.24
C ASP A 394 -1.81 -8.57 12.60
N ASN A 395 -2.99 -8.02 12.36
CA ASN A 395 -3.22 -6.58 12.45
C ASN A 395 -3.07 -6.06 13.89
N GLU A 396 -3.51 -6.83 14.87
CA GLU A 396 -3.40 -6.45 16.29
C GLU A 396 -1.93 -6.40 16.71
N THR A 397 -1.16 -7.44 16.38
CA THR A 397 0.28 -7.51 16.66
C THR A 397 1.05 -6.36 16.00
N ILE A 398 0.70 -6.03 14.74
CA ILE A 398 1.33 -4.91 14.03
C ILE A 398 0.98 -3.57 14.68
N ALA A 399 -0.28 -3.35 15.03
CA ALA A 399 -0.69 -2.12 15.68
C ALA A 399 -0.04 -1.95 17.06
N GLN A 400 0.09 -3.04 17.82
CA GLN A 400 0.84 -3.06 19.09
C GLN A 400 2.31 -2.67 18.87
N LEU A 401 2.95 -3.23 17.82
CA LEU A 401 4.33 -2.89 17.48
C LEU A 401 4.48 -1.40 17.10
N TRP A 402 3.53 -0.82 16.37
CA TRP A 402 3.53 0.61 16.06
C TRP A 402 3.40 1.46 17.32
N ARG A 403 2.46 1.11 18.21
CA ARG A 403 2.29 1.78 19.50
C ARG A 403 3.57 1.74 20.33
N ASP A 404 4.18 0.56 20.47
CA ASP A 404 5.41 0.39 21.23
C ASP A 404 6.58 1.16 20.62
N ALA A 405 6.64 1.26 19.27
CA ALA A 405 7.61 2.09 18.58
C ALA A 405 7.43 3.59 18.87
N TYR A 406 6.19 4.08 18.95
CA TYR A 406 5.95 5.49 19.32
C TYR A 406 6.47 5.77 20.73
N HIS A 407 6.17 4.90 21.68
CA HIS A 407 6.72 5.03 23.04
C HIS A 407 8.25 4.95 23.09
N ALA A 408 8.84 4.06 22.30
CA ALA A 408 10.30 3.92 22.24
C ALA A 408 10.97 5.15 21.61
N VAL A 409 10.40 5.71 20.54
CA VAL A 409 10.87 6.98 19.93
C VAL A 409 10.80 8.10 20.94
N LEU A 410 9.67 8.30 21.61
CA LEU A 410 9.51 9.37 22.60
C LEU A 410 10.49 9.21 23.79
N LYS A 411 10.71 8.00 24.29
CA LYS A 411 11.71 7.75 25.34
C LYS A 411 13.14 8.04 24.87
N LYS A 412 13.45 7.76 23.60
CA LYS A 412 14.76 8.09 23.04
C LYS A 412 14.95 9.61 22.96
N GLU A 413 13.93 10.34 22.50
CA GLU A 413 13.99 11.81 22.41
C GLU A 413 14.10 12.47 23.80
N GLU A 414 13.35 11.98 24.76
CA GLU A 414 13.31 12.60 26.11
C GLU A 414 14.49 12.20 27.01
N TYR A 415 14.90 10.92 26.95
CA TYR A 415 15.85 10.35 27.90
C TYR A 415 17.10 9.74 27.25
N GLY A 416 17.23 9.77 25.93
CA GLY A 416 18.33 9.10 25.22
C GLY A 416 18.27 7.57 25.28
N THR A 417 17.14 6.99 25.69
CA THR A 417 16.99 5.53 25.83
C THR A 417 17.06 4.86 24.45
N PRO A 418 17.93 3.87 24.24
CA PRO A 418 18.01 3.16 22.96
C PRO A 418 16.67 2.51 22.57
N ILE A 419 16.35 2.54 21.28
CA ILE A 419 15.20 1.80 20.77
C ILE A 419 15.51 0.30 20.80
N PRO A 420 14.60 -0.53 21.33
CA PRO A 420 14.82 -1.98 21.42
C PRO A 420 15.05 -2.63 20.04
N ASP A 421 15.92 -3.65 19.97
CA ASP A 421 16.21 -4.43 18.74
C ASP A 421 14.96 -5.16 18.20
N THR A 422 13.93 -5.36 19.02
CA THR A 422 12.64 -5.91 18.61
C THR A 422 11.83 -4.95 17.73
N ILE A 423 12.18 -3.66 17.76
CA ILE A 423 11.50 -2.57 17.05
C ILE A 423 12.41 -1.95 15.97
N SER A 424 13.72 -2.05 16.11
CA SER A 424 14.72 -1.45 15.21
C SER A 424 15.63 -2.48 14.54
N ARG A 425 16.25 -2.10 13.42
CA ARG A 425 17.21 -2.90 12.64
C ARG A 425 18.55 -2.17 12.45
#